data_5e32239df4d6a0c16b43fa25ca615d6c
#
_entry.id   5e32239df4d6a0c16b43fa25ca615d6c
#
_cell.length_a   1.000
_cell.length_b   1.000
_cell.length_c   1.000
_cell.angle_alpha   90.00
_cell.angle_beta   90.00
_cell.angle_gamma   90.00
#
_symmetry.space_group_name_H-M   'P 1'
#
loop_
_entity.id
_entity.type
_entity.pdbx_description
1 polymer ?
#
loop_
_entity_poly.entity_id
_entity_poly.type
_entity_poly.pdbx_seq_one_letter_code
_entity_poly.pdbx_strand_id
1 'polypeptide(L)'
;MSVDAALLVIWHSRTGASEAMARAVAQGAGEGTLLVAAAQVVPDHLLSAAGYVFVGPENLGGLSGVMKDMFDRCYYPVLGAIEGRPYATAIAAGSAGQGAEAQIDRIVTGWRLRRVVPSLIVNCDAQTPERILAAKVVSWADLARCRDLGAGMAEGLRLGIF
;
A
#
# COMPACT_ATOMS: atom_id res chain seq x y z
N MET A 1 -20.54 -18.25 -0.02
CA MET A 1 -19.38 -18.04 0.87
C MET A 1 -18.62 -16.82 0.36
N SER A 2 -18.53 -15.78 1.15
CA SER A 2 -17.56 -14.73 0.85
C SER A 2 -16.16 -15.34 1.08
N VAL A 3 -15.36 -15.42 0.04
CA VAL A 3 -13.95 -15.72 0.21
C VAL A 3 -13.35 -14.44 0.83
N ASP A 4 -13.07 -14.48 2.11
CA ASP A 4 -12.38 -13.38 2.74
C ASP A 4 -11.04 -13.17 2.03
N ALA A 5 -10.81 -11.99 1.52
CA ALA A 5 -9.57 -11.68 0.83
C ALA A 5 -8.42 -11.82 1.83
N ALA A 6 -7.44 -12.67 1.53
CA ALA A 6 -6.29 -12.85 2.39
C ALA A 6 -5.46 -11.56 2.45
N LEU A 7 -5.22 -10.94 1.31
CA LEU A 7 -4.43 -9.71 1.19
C LEU A 7 -5.26 -8.59 0.58
N LEU A 8 -5.25 -7.42 1.22
CA LEU A 8 -5.85 -6.20 0.68
C LEU A 8 -4.74 -5.25 0.24
N VAL A 9 -4.72 -4.90 -1.04
CA VAL A 9 -3.83 -3.88 -1.59
C VAL A 9 -4.62 -2.60 -1.77
N ILE A 10 -4.27 -1.58 -1.01
CA ILE A 10 -4.91 -0.26 -1.05
C ILE A 10 -3.98 0.71 -1.75
N TRP A 11 -4.49 1.45 -2.72
CA TRP A 11 -3.65 2.32 -3.51
C TRP A 11 -4.30 3.67 -3.82
N HIS A 12 -3.45 4.66 -4.00
CA HIS A 12 -3.77 5.92 -4.67
C HIS A 12 -2.61 6.28 -5.59
N SER A 13 -2.93 6.88 -6.72
CA SER A 13 -1.93 7.35 -7.69
C SER A 13 -2.37 8.68 -8.29
N ARG A 14 -1.43 9.58 -8.47
CA ARG A 14 -1.66 10.85 -9.13
C ARG A 14 -1.22 10.82 -10.59
N THR A 15 -0.08 10.20 -10.88
CA THR A 15 0.55 10.23 -12.20
C THR A 15 0.87 8.85 -12.76
N GLY A 16 0.35 7.80 -12.14
CA GLY A 16 0.39 6.44 -12.65
C GLY A 16 1.42 5.52 -12.00
N ALA A 17 2.43 6.04 -11.31
CA ALA A 17 3.47 5.18 -10.72
C ALA A 17 2.91 4.24 -9.65
N SER A 18 2.23 4.79 -8.65
CA SER A 18 1.68 3.96 -7.56
C SER A 18 0.62 2.99 -8.06
N GLU A 19 -0.17 3.36 -9.06
CA GLU A 19 -1.13 2.43 -9.66
C GLU A 19 -0.44 1.24 -10.30
N ALA A 20 0.61 1.48 -11.11
CA ALA A 20 1.39 0.40 -11.73
C ALA A 20 2.02 -0.50 -10.66
N MET A 21 2.57 0.09 -9.60
CA MET A 21 3.13 -0.64 -8.48
C MET A 21 2.08 -1.50 -7.77
N ALA A 22 0.91 -0.94 -7.47
CA ALA A 22 -0.17 -1.64 -6.79
C ALA A 22 -0.69 -2.83 -7.61
N ARG A 23 -0.85 -2.64 -8.93
CA ARG A 23 -1.24 -3.73 -9.83
C ARG A 23 -0.19 -4.83 -9.86
N ALA A 24 1.09 -4.48 -9.86
CA ALA A 24 2.18 -5.45 -9.80
C ALA A 24 2.19 -6.22 -8.47
N VAL A 25 1.98 -5.53 -7.34
CA VAL A 25 1.83 -6.18 -6.02
C VAL A 25 0.68 -7.19 -6.04
N ALA A 26 -0.49 -6.78 -6.52
CA ALA A 26 -1.65 -7.65 -6.60
C ALA A 26 -1.43 -8.84 -7.54
N GLN A 27 -0.76 -8.62 -8.67
CA GLN A 27 -0.41 -9.68 -9.61
C GLN A 27 0.52 -10.72 -8.95
N GLY A 28 1.53 -10.27 -8.23
CA GLY A 28 2.45 -11.17 -7.52
C GLY A 28 1.77 -11.93 -6.38
N ALA A 29 0.87 -11.29 -5.68
CA ALA A 29 0.11 -11.92 -4.60
C ALA A 29 -0.87 -12.98 -5.11
N GLY A 30 -1.46 -12.78 -6.28
CA GLY A 30 -2.28 -13.77 -6.94
C GLY A 30 -3.70 -13.87 -6.39
N GLU A 31 -4.26 -15.06 -6.50
CA GLU A 31 -5.65 -15.35 -6.12
C GLU A 31 -5.91 -15.07 -4.64
N GLY A 32 -7.09 -14.58 -4.31
CA GLY A 32 -7.47 -14.18 -2.97
C GLY A 32 -7.04 -12.77 -2.58
N THR A 33 -6.41 -12.03 -3.49
CA THR A 33 -5.99 -10.64 -3.27
C THR A 33 -7.04 -9.68 -3.78
N LEU A 34 -7.38 -8.69 -2.96
CA LEU A 34 -8.27 -7.60 -3.35
C LEU A 34 -7.47 -6.32 -3.56
N LEU A 35 -7.65 -5.69 -4.71
CA LEU A 35 -7.02 -4.42 -5.08
C LEU A 35 -8.08 -3.32 -5.08
N VAL A 36 -7.97 -2.35 -4.18
CA VAL A 36 -8.98 -1.30 -3.99
C VAL A 36 -8.32 0.08 -3.96
N ALA A 37 -8.83 1.00 -4.78
CA ALA A 37 -8.41 2.40 -4.70
C ALA A 37 -8.81 3.01 -3.36
N ALA A 38 -7.94 3.81 -2.77
CA ALA A 38 -8.15 4.39 -1.43
C ALA A 38 -9.48 5.13 -1.30
N ALA A 39 -9.90 5.85 -2.34
CA ALA A 39 -11.19 6.56 -2.34
C ALA A 39 -12.40 5.62 -2.22
N GLN A 40 -12.25 4.36 -2.54
CA GLN A 40 -13.32 3.35 -2.54
C GLN A 40 -13.24 2.39 -1.35
N VAL A 41 -12.19 2.48 -0.54
CA VAL A 41 -12.05 1.62 0.64
C VAL A 41 -13.11 1.98 1.67
N VAL A 42 -13.77 0.95 2.18
CA VAL A 42 -14.71 1.03 3.30
C VAL A 42 -14.20 0.15 4.44
N PRO A 43 -14.65 0.37 5.69
CA PRO A 43 -14.18 -0.42 6.83
C PRO A 43 -14.26 -1.93 6.63
N ASP A 44 -15.30 -2.44 5.95
CA ASP A 44 -15.47 -3.87 5.72
C ASP A 44 -14.32 -4.48 4.90
N HIS A 45 -13.71 -3.73 3.97
CA HIS A 45 -12.53 -4.20 3.26
C HIS A 45 -11.38 -4.50 4.23
N LEU A 46 -11.15 -3.59 5.20
CA LEU A 46 -10.10 -3.76 6.20
C LEU A 46 -10.40 -4.89 7.19
N LEU A 47 -11.66 -4.99 7.62
CA LEU A 47 -12.08 -6.02 8.58
C LEU A 47 -11.94 -7.43 8.00
N SER A 48 -12.22 -7.60 6.71
CA SER A 48 -12.22 -8.90 6.02
C SER A 48 -10.83 -9.40 5.62
N ALA A 49 -9.83 -8.51 5.52
CA ALA A 49 -8.50 -8.90 5.05
C ALA A 49 -7.63 -9.43 6.21
N ALA A 50 -6.76 -10.38 5.91
CA ALA A 50 -5.79 -10.90 6.89
C ALA A 50 -4.49 -10.09 6.93
N GLY A 51 -4.20 -9.32 5.89
CA GLY A 51 -3.02 -8.46 5.80
C GLY A 51 -3.19 -7.37 4.76
N TYR A 52 -2.27 -6.41 4.74
CA TYR A 52 -2.41 -5.19 3.96
C TYR A 52 -1.12 -4.81 3.25
N VAL A 53 -1.24 -4.25 2.05
CA VAL A 53 -0.18 -3.48 1.40
C VAL A 53 -0.73 -2.10 1.05
N PHE A 54 -0.11 -1.05 1.59
CA PHE A 54 -0.48 0.32 1.28
C PHE A 54 0.48 0.84 0.20
N VAL A 55 -0.08 1.27 -0.93
CA VAL A 55 0.68 1.72 -2.09
C VAL A 55 0.27 3.13 -2.46
N GLY A 56 1.18 4.07 -2.40
CA GLY A 56 0.84 5.45 -2.70
C GLY A 56 2.06 6.31 -2.98
N PRO A 57 1.84 7.54 -3.47
CA PRO A 57 2.92 8.48 -3.70
C PRO A 57 3.30 9.20 -2.41
N GLU A 58 4.55 9.66 -2.35
CA GLU A 58 4.91 10.73 -1.44
C GLU A 58 4.59 12.06 -2.11
N ASN A 59 3.69 12.82 -1.49
CA ASN A 59 3.32 14.17 -1.93
C ASN A 59 3.69 15.16 -0.83
N LEU A 60 4.47 16.16 -1.16
CA LEU A 60 4.86 17.22 -0.21
C LEU A 60 5.42 16.67 1.11
N GLY A 61 6.23 15.63 1.02
CA GLY A 61 6.88 15.00 2.17
C GLY A 61 6.02 14.07 3.02
N GLY A 62 4.82 13.72 2.56
CA GLY A 62 3.91 12.85 3.30
C GLY A 62 2.99 12.05 2.40
N LEU A 63 1.93 11.50 2.97
CA LEU A 63 0.87 10.82 2.23
C LEU A 63 0.12 11.79 1.32
N SER A 64 -0.40 11.26 0.21
CA SER A 64 -1.41 11.98 -0.56
C SER A 64 -2.68 12.20 0.28
N GLY A 65 -3.40 13.29 -0.02
CA GLY A 65 -4.65 13.61 0.69
C GLY A 65 -5.70 12.51 0.57
N VAL A 66 -5.77 11.82 -0.58
CA VAL A 66 -6.71 10.72 -0.81
C VAL A 66 -6.39 9.51 0.09
N MET A 67 -5.10 9.16 0.26
CA MET A 67 -4.70 8.11 1.19
C MET A 67 -5.02 8.50 2.64
N LYS A 68 -4.72 9.74 3.02
CA LYS A 68 -5.01 10.24 4.36
C LYS A 68 -6.51 10.23 4.64
N ASP A 69 -7.34 10.63 3.68
CA ASP A 69 -8.80 10.57 3.79
C ASP A 69 -9.29 9.13 4.04
N MET A 70 -8.72 8.15 3.35
CA MET A 70 -9.06 6.73 3.60
C MET A 70 -8.78 6.36 5.06
N PHE A 71 -7.63 6.73 5.59
CA PHE A 71 -7.32 6.48 6.99
C PHE A 71 -8.28 7.22 7.93
N ASP A 72 -8.58 8.48 7.65
CA ASP A 72 -9.52 9.27 8.48
C ASP A 72 -10.92 8.64 8.51
N ARG A 73 -11.42 8.16 7.37
CA ARG A 73 -12.75 7.54 7.28
C ARG A 73 -12.83 6.17 7.96
N CYS A 74 -11.76 5.41 7.89
CA CYS A 74 -11.76 4.01 8.36
C CYS A 74 -11.17 3.83 9.75
N TYR A 75 -10.47 4.83 10.30
CA TYR A 75 -9.66 4.66 11.50
C TYR A 75 -10.48 4.14 12.69
N TYR A 76 -11.50 4.87 13.11
CA TYR A 76 -12.30 4.49 14.26
C TYR A 76 -13.21 3.29 14.01
N PRO A 77 -13.83 3.11 12.84
CA PRO A 77 -14.64 1.92 12.57
C PRO A 77 -13.89 0.58 12.71
N VAL A 78 -12.57 0.56 12.46
CA VAL A 78 -11.79 -0.69 12.56
C VAL A 78 -10.89 -0.75 13.79
N LEU A 79 -10.84 0.33 14.58
CA LEU A 79 -9.97 0.41 15.75
C LEU A 79 -10.27 -0.74 16.73
N GLY A 80 -9.24 -1.47 17.12
CA GLY A 80 -9.34 -2.61 18.03
C GLY A 80 -9.77 -3.93 17.35
N ALA A 81 -10.10 -3.93 16.06
CA ALA A 81 -10.62 -5.12 15.37
C ALA A 81 -9.59 -5.82 14.48
N ILE A 82 -8.47 -5.16 14.14
CA ILE A 82 -7.48 -5.69 13.21
C ILE A 82 -6.07 -5.78 13.80
N GLU A 83 -5.96 -5.75 15.11
CA GLU A 83 -4.68 -5.75 15.82
C GLU A 83 -3.83 -6.97 15.45
N GLY A 84 -2.54 -6.75 15.30
CA GLY A 84 -1.54 -7.78 15.00
C GLY A 84 -1.48 -8.22 13.54
N ARG A 85 -2.39 -7.78 12.68
CA ARG A 85 -2.35 -8.16 11.27
C ARG A 85 -1.13 -7.57 10.57
N PRO A 86 -0.50 -8.32 9.65
CA PRO A 86 0.71 -7.88 8.97
C PRO A 86 0.42 -6.82 7.91
N TYR A 87 1.38 -5.91 7.72
CA TYR A 87 1.33 -4.96 6.61
C TYR A 87 2.71 -4.71 6.00
N ALA A 88 2.67 -4.20 4.80
CA ALA A 88 3.81 -3.67 4.07
C ALA A 88 3.42 -2.37 3.37
N THR A 89 4.41 -1.62 2.92
CA THR A 89 4.21 -0.37 2.19
C THR A 89 5.07 -0.35 0.92
N ALA A 90 4.53 0.26 -0.13
CA ALA A 90 5.24 0.54 -1.37
C ALA A 90 4.98 2.00 -1.75
N ILE A 91 6.03 2.80 -1.81
CA ILE A 91 5.95 4.25 -1.99
C ILE A 91 6.60 4.65 -3.31
N ALA A 92 5.87 5.44 -4.11
CA ALA A 92 6.42 6.11 -5.28
C ALA A 92 6.83 7.53 -4.89
N ALA A 93 8.10 7.86 -5.04
CA ALA A 93 8.63 9.15 -4.62
C ALA A 93 9.37 9.85 -5.77
N GLY A 94 9.34 11.16 -5.77
CA GLY A 94 10.15 11.98 -6.68
C GLY A 94 11.64 11.95 -6.32
N SER A 95 11.94 11.83 -5.02
CA SER A 95 13.32 11.79 -4.54
C SER A 95 13.53 10.98 -3.27
N ALA A 96 12.64 11.06 -2.28
CA ALA A 96 12.88 10.50 -0.94
C ALA A 96 11.94 9.33 -0.61
N GLY A 97 10.71 9.59 -0.18
CA GLY A 97 9.70 8.57 0.13
C GLY A 97 9.52 8.26 1.61
N GLN A 98 10.52 8.57 2.45
CA GLN A 98 10.51 8.22 3.87
C GLN A 98 9.44 8.98 4.67
N GLY A 99 9.04 10.18 4.23
CA GLY A 99 7.99 10.94 4.88
C GLY A 99 6.63 10.27 4.77
N ALA A 100 6.27 9.76 3.60
CA ALA A 100 5.04 9.00 3.40
C ALA A 100 5.06 7.68 4.17
N GLU A 101 6.16 6.95 4.11
CA GLU A 101 6.36 5.73 4.88
C GLU A 101 6.15 5.96 6.37
N ALA A 102 6.83 6.95 6.95
CA ALA A 102 6.73 7.26 8.37
C ALA A 102 5.31 7.66 8.79
N GLN A 103 4.60 8.38 7.95
CA GLN A 103 3.22 8.78 8.23
C GLN A 103 2.28 7.57 8.24
N ILE A 104 2.41 6.65 7.29
CA ILE A 104 1.64 5.40 7.30
C ILE A 104 1.95 4.61 8.58
N ASP A 105 3.22 4.41 8.88
CA ASP A 105 3.64 3.66 10.08
C ASP A 105 3.04 4.24 11.35
N ARG A 106 3.06 5.56 11.48
CA ARG A 106 2.48 6.23 12.64
C ARG A 106 0.97 5.96 12.76
N ILE A 107 0.23 6.05 11.65
CA ILE A 107 -1.22 5.83 11.64
C ILE A 107 -1.54 4.39 11.99
N VAL A 108 -0.95 3.43 11.30
CA VAL A 108 -1.28 2.00 11.47
C VAL A 108 -0.72 1.40 12.78
N THR A 109 0.22 2.07 13.42
CA THR A 109 0.61 1.75 14.79
C THR A 109 -0.57 1.94 15.75
N GLY A 110 -1.42 2.93 15.51
CA GLY A 110 -2.67 3.08 16.25
C GLY A 110 -3.63 1.91 16.06
N TRP A 111 -3.66 1.30 14.90
CA TRP A 111 -4.40 0.06 14.63
C TRP A 111 -3.67 -1.19 15.14
N ARG A 112 -2.45 -1.03 15.66
CA ARG A 112 -1.58 -2.13 16.11
C ARG A 112 -1.30 -3.15 15.01
N LEU A 113 -1.18 -2.69 13.77
CA LEU A 113 -0.67 -3.51 12.68
C LEU A 113 0.83 -3.76 12.86
N ARG A 114 1.31 -4.83 12.26
CA ARG A 114 2.70 -5.24 12.39
C ARG A 114 3.39 -5.21 11.03
N ARG A 115 4.41 -4.36 10.89
CA ARG A 115 5.25 -4.35 9.69
C ARG A 115 6.05 -5.64 9.61
N VAL A 116 5.95 -6.34 8.48
CA VAL A 116 6.62 -7.64 8.31
C VAL A 116 7.76 -7.63 7.30
N VAL A 117 7.84 -6.58 6.46
CA VAL A 117 8.95 -6.38 5.52
C VAL A 117 9.32 -4.90 5.46
N PRO A 118 10.57 -4.56 5.09
CA PRO A 118 10.96 -3.17 4.87
C PRO A 118 10.10 -2.52 3.78
N SER A 119 9.90 -1.20 3.87
CA SER A 119 9.19 -0.44 2.84
C SER A 119 9.91 -0.53 1.51
N LEU A 120 9.15 -0.74 0.44
CA LEU A 120 9.66 -0.66 -0.91
C LEU A 120 9.46 0.77 -1.41
N ILE A 121 10.55 1.47 -1.72
CA ILE A 121 10.48 2.82 -2.26
C ILE A 121 11.00 2.80 -3.69
N VAL A 122 10.18 3.30 -4.61
CA VAL A 122 10.55 3.51 -6.01
C VAL A 122 10.81 4.99 -6.22
N ASN A 123 12.05 5.33 -6.55
CA ASN A 123 12.44 6.70 -6.86
C ASN A 123 12.17 6.99 -8.34
N CYS A 124 11.24 7.91 -8.60
CA CYS A 124 10.87 8.32 -9.96
C CYS A 124 11.78 9.43 -10.52
N ASP A 125 12.73 9.92 -9.74
CA ASP A 125 13.67 10.99 -10.13
C ASP A 125 12.93 12.21 -10.72
N ALA A 126 11.90 12.67 -10.02
CA ALA A 126 11.04 13.77 -10.46
C ALA A 126 11.16 14.93 -9.46
N GLN A 127 11.99 15.93 -9.79
CA GLN A 127 12.31 17.03 -8.88
C GLN A 127 11.91 18.41 -9.43
N THR A 128 11.34 18.47 -10.62
CA THR A 128 10.77 19.71 -11.18
C THR A 128 9.26 19.59 -11.28
N PRO A 129 8.49 20.71 -11.27
CA PRO A 129 7.04 20.65 -11.42
C PRO A 129 6.60 19.87 -12.64
N GLU A 130 7.27 20.04 -13.78
CA GLU A 130 6.97 19.34 -15.03
C GLU A 130 7.13 17.82 -14.87
N ARG A 131 8.22 17.37 -14.25
CA ARG A 131 8.48 15.94 -14.02
C ARG A 131 7.56 15.37 -12.95
N ILE A 132 7.29 16.14 -11.89
CA ILE A 132 6.37 15.71 -10.82
C ILE A 132 4.96 15.48 -11.37
N LEU A 133 4.49 16.35 -12.24
CA LEU A 133 3.14 16.29 -12.80
C LEU A 133 3.03 15.40 -14.04
N ALA A 134 4.14 15.01 -14.65
CA ALA A 134 4.14 14.13 -15.82
C ALA A 134 3.71 12.71 -15.47
N ALA A 135 3.07 12.05 -16.43
CA ALA A 135 2.79 10.62 -16.32
C ALA A 135 4.08 9.84 -16.06
N LYS A 136 4.01 8.88 -15.16
CA LYS A 136 5.17 8.07 -14.77
C LYS A 136 5.13 6.71 -15.45
N VAL A 137 6.32 6.23 -15.77
CA VAL A 137 6.56 4.84 -16.18
C VAL A 137 7.50 4.21 -15.16
N VAL A 138 7.04 3.19 -14.48
CA VAL A 138 7.85 2.44 -13.51
C VAL A 138 8.69 1.42 -14.26
N SER A 139 9.97 1.32 -13.92
CA SER A 139 10.89 0.39 -14.57
C SER A 139 10.43 -1.06 -14.39
N TRP A 140 10.80 -1.92 -15.36
CA TRP A 140 10.49 -3.34 -15.27
C TRP A 140 11.08 -3.97 -14.02
N ALA A 141 12.28 -3.57 -13.62
CA ALA A 141 12.95 -4.05 -12.41
C ALA A 141 12.18 -3.66 -11.14
N ASP A 142 11.68 -2.43 -11.04
CA ASP A 142 10.90 -1.98 -9.89
C ASP A 142 9.53 -2.66 -9.85
N LEU A 143 8.89 -2.89 -10.99
CA LEU A 143 7.65 -3.66 -11.03
C LEU A 143 7.88 -5.12 -10.60
N ALA A 144 9.02 -5.72 -10.93
CA ALA A 144 9.40 -7.04 -10.45
C ALA A 144 9.53 -7.07 -8.92
N ARG A 145 10.14 -6.04 -8.32
CA ARG A 145 10.21 -5.89 -6.86
C ARG A 145 8.81 -5.79 -6.23
N CYS A 146 7.89 -5.09 -6.88
CA CYS A 146 6.50 -5.01 -6.42
C CYS A 146 5.81 -6.38 -6.49
N ARG A 147 5.99 -7.13 -7.57
CA ARG A 147 5.47 -8.50 -7.67
C ARG A 147 6.01 -9.40 -6.58
N ASP A 148 7.31 -9.32 -6.31
CA ASP A 148 7.96 -10.10 -5.24
C ASP A 148 7.42 -9.74 -3.86
N LEU A 149 7.18 -8.44 -3.62
CA LEU A 149 6.54 -7.99 -2.37
C LEU A 149 5.15 -8.63 -2.20
N GLY A 150 4.32 -8.58 -3.23
CA GLY A 150 3.00 -9.19 -3.21
C GLY A 150 3.04 -10.69 -2.98
N ALA A 151 3.92 -11.38 -3.70
CA ALA A 151 4.11 -12.83 -3.56
C ALA A 151 4.56 -13.20 -2.14
N GLY A 152 5.50 -12.46 -1.57
CA GLY A 152 5.98 -12.69 -0.21
C GLY A 152 4.90 -12.46 0.84
N MET A 153 4.11 -11.42 0.70
CA MET A 153 2.99 -11.13 1.61
C MET A 153 1.94 -12.24 1.56
N ALA A 154 1.51 -12.63 0.37
CA ALA A 154 0.52 -13.69 0.20
C ALA A 154 1.00 -15.04 0.73
N GLU A 155 2.25 -15.39 0.44
CA GLU A 155 2.84 -16.65 0.90
C GLU A 155 2.98 -16.67 2.44
N GLY A 156 3.43 -15.56 3.05
CA GLY A 156 3.53 -15.45 4.49
C GLY A 156 2.18 -15.60 5.19
N LEU A 157 1.13 -15.01 4.62
CA LEU A 157 -0.25 -15.19 5.12
C LEU A 157 -0.70 -16.64 4.99
N ARG A 158 -0.46 -17.27 3.83
CA ARG A 158 -0.85 -18.65 3.56
C ARG A 158 -0.15 -19.63 4.52
N LEU A 159 1.11 -19.39 4.84
CA LEU A 159 1.89 -20.22 5.74
C LEU A 159 1.70 -19.90 7.22
N GLY A 160 1.03 -18.78 7.54
CA GLY A 160 0.81 -18.36 8.92
C GLY A 160 2.08 -17.97 9.66
N ILE A 161 3.06 -17.40 8.93
CA ILE A 161 4.36 -17.01 9.51
C ILE A 161 4.44 -15.55 9.91
N PHE A 162 3.39 -14.79 9.73
CA PHE A 162 3.31 -13.39 10.14
C PHE A 162 2.57 -13.20 11.46
#